data_004e53a2ddf4f8ce34f10cebdbd17ee1
#
_entry.id   004e53a2ddf4f8ce34f10cebdbd17ee1
#
_cell.length_a   1.000
_cell.length_b   1.000
_cell.length_c   1.000
_cell.angle_alpha   90.00
_cell.angle_beta   90.00
_cell.angle_gamma   90.00
#
_symmetry.space_group_name_H-M   'P 1'
#
loop_
_entity.id
_entity.type
_entity.pdbx_description
1 polymer ?
#
loop_
_entity_poly.entity_id
_entity_poly.type
_entity_poly.pdbx_seq_one_letter_code
_entity_poly.pdbx_strand_id
1 'polypeptide(L)'
;MKSTLFSVAKETLQGVFHAHNWGQEFSEDLLETLIEEARINLNRKARLCLHPNPNEPLQVTYLAFSSPYSDRIHKHPHRPEVLVPIFGQAKHTTFDNAAVAVSSKIIDGRLPIAISTPKGVWHAIEVITPSFVMIEIGTGPFLKDSTVFLQNS
;
A
#
# COMPACT_ATOMS: atom_id res chain seq x y z
N MET A 1 16.18 10.89 -10.80
CA MET A 1 14.87 10.38 -10.34
C MET A 1 14.73 10.37 -8.82
N LYS A 2 15.62 9.75 -8.04
CA LYS A 2 15.55 9.85 -6.55
C LYS A 2 15.49 11.27 -6.00
N SER A 3 16.11 12.24 -6.68
CA SER A 3 16.11 13.65 -6.24
C SER A 3 14.70 14.26 -6.10
N THR A 4 13.75 13.88 -6.96
CA THR A 4 12.37 14.39 -6.92
C THR A 4 11.62 13.88 -5.70
N LEU A 5 11.78 12.59 -5.37
CA LEU A 5 11.13 12.01 -4.19
C LEU A 5 11.72 12.59 -2.88
N PHE A 6 13.05 12.74 -2.81
CA PHE A 6 13.71 13.32 -1.64
C PHE A 6 13.46 14.82 -1.45
N SER A 7 13.01 15.55 -2.48
CA SER A 7 12.63 16.95 -2.32
C SER A 7 11.34 17.12 -1.52
N VAL A 8 10.46 16.12 -1.50
CA VAL A 8 9.14 16.17 -0.84
C VAL A 8 9.01 15.21 0.35
N ALA A 9 9.89 14.21 0.45
CA ALA A 9 9.80 13.17 1.46
C ALA A 9 11.18 12.71 1.96
N LYS A 10 11.19 12.11 3.14
CA LYS A 10 12.37 11.51 3.77
C LYS A 10 12.21 9.99 3.79
N GLU A 11 13.22 9.26 3.32
CA GLU A 11 13.29 7.82 3.50
C GLU A 11 13.54 7.47 4.97
N THR A 12 12.64 6.73 5.57
CA THR A 12 12.71 6.32 6.99
C THR A 12 13.10 4.86 7.17
N LEU A 13 12.71 4.04 6.21
CA LEU A 13 13.12 2.64 6.05
C LEU A 13 13.31 2.40 4.55
N GLN A 14 14.03 1.35 4.17
CA GLN A 14 14.25 1.02 2.76
C GLN A 14 12.94 0.94 1.99
N GLY A 15 12.76 1.82 1.01
CA GLY A 15 11.54 1.91 0.19
C GLY A 15 10.33 2.50 0.91
N VAL A 16 10.50 3.12 2.08
CA VAL A 16 9.43 3.81 2.82
C VAL A 16 9.79 5.28 3.01
N PHE A 17 9.03 6.15 2.39
CA PHE A 17 9.23 7.59 2.39
C PHE A 17 8.08 8.26 3.14
N HIS A 18 8.39 9.17 4.06
CA HIS A 18 7.40 10.03 4.72
C HIS A 18 7.53 11.46 4.19
N ALA A 19 6.43 12.07 3.80
CA ALA A 19 6.40 13.47 3.41
C ALA A 19 7.01 14.35 4.51
N HIS A 20 7.67 15.43 4.12
CA HIS A 20 8.23 16.38 5.09
C HIS A 20 7.12 17.06 5.90
N ASN A 21 6.01 17.38 5.24
CA ASN A 21 4.83 18.04 5.82
C ASN A 21 3.56 17.60 5.08
N TRP A 22 2.40 17.85 5.68
CA TRP A 22 1.14 17.83 4.95
C TRP A 22 1.11 18.86 3.83
N GLY A 23 0.28 18.63 2.81
CA GLY A 23 0.12 19.56 1.68
C GLY A 23 1.07 19.30 0.52
N GLN A 24 1.81 18.19 0.53
CA GLN A 24 2.61 17.77 -0.62
C GLN A 24 1.69 17.34 -1.77
N GLU A 25 1.99 17.81 -2.97
CA GLU A 25 1.32 17.41 -4.19
C GLU A 25 1.97 16.12 -4.73
N PHE A 26 1.13 15.16 -5.12
CA PHE A 26 1.58 13.93 -5.76
C PHE A 26 1.47 14.10 -7.29
N SER A 27 2.59 14.32 -7.93
CA SER A 27 2.68 14.50 -9.38
C SER A 27 2.91 13.17 -10.12
N GLU A 28 2.73 13.18 -11.43
CA GLU A 28 3.05 12.04 -12.30
C GLU A 28 4.52 11.62 -12.18
N ASP A 29 5.45 12.56 -12.11
CA ASP A 29 6.89 12.28 -11.93
C ASP A 29 7.16 11.53 -10.61
N LEU A 30 6.43 11.87 -9.54
CA LEU A 30 6.54 11.15 -8.27
C LEU A 30 6.00 9.73 -8.37
N LEU A 31 4.92 9.53 -9.13
CA LEU A 31 4.37 8.20 -9.40
C LEU A 31 5.37 7.32 -10.12
N GLU A 32 5.97 7.82 -11.19
CA GLU A 32 7.01 7.10 -11.95
C GLU A 32 8.21 6.77 -11.07
N THR A 33 8.66 7.73 -10.26
CA THR A 33 9.76 7.51 -9.32
C THR A 33 9.42 6.43 -8.28
N LEU A 34 8.21 6.42 -7.75
CA LEU A 34 7.78 5.42 -6.77
C LEU A 34 7.67 4.02 -7.39
N ILE A 35 7.22 3.91 -8.63
CA ILE A 35 7.19 2.66 -9.39
C ILE A 35 8.62 2.13 -9.58
N GLU A 36 9.57 3.00 -9.95
CA GLU A 36 10.97 2.61 -10.10
C GLU A 36 11.59 2.16 -8.77
N GLU A 37 11.31 2.86 -7.66
CA GLU A 37 11.74 2.41 -6.34
C GLU A 37 11.18 1.02 -5.99
N ALA A 38 9.92 0.74 -6.30
CA ALA A 38 9.35 -0.59 -6.12
C ALA A 38 10.05 -1.66 -6.98
N ARG A 39 10.44 -1.29 -8.20
CA ARG A 39 11.12 -2.21 -9.14
C ARG A 39 12.50 -2.63 -8.67
N ILE A 40 13.27 -1.70 -8.10
CA ILE A 40 14.64 -1.97 -7.63
C ILE A 40 14.70 -2.50 -6.20
N ASN A 41 13.62 -2.34 -5.41
CA ASN A 41 13.55 -2.84 -4.05
C ASN A 41 13.45 -4.37 -4.03
N LEU A 42 14.21 -5.02 -3.15
CA LEU A 42 14.19 -6.48 -2.99
C LEU A 42 12.78 -7.02 -2.65
N ASN A 43 11.99 -6.25 -1.92
CA ASN A 43 10.62 -6.59 -1.56
C ASN A 43 9.60 -6.22 -2.65
N ARG A 44 10.04 -5.68 -3.79
CA ARG A 44 9.20 -5.24 -4.92
C ARG A 44 8.06 -4.32 -4.51
N LYS A 45 8.30 -3.49 -3.51
CA LYS A 45 7.32 -2.57 -2.94
C LYS A 45 8.01 -1.28 -2.50
N ALA A 46 7.34 -0.15 -2.76
CA ALA A 46 7.72 1.16 -2.24
C ALA A 46 6.49 1.89 -1.70
N ARG A 47 6.69 2.74 -0.70
CA ARG A 47 5.64 3.51 -0.04
C ARG A 47 5.99 4.98 0.03
N LEU A 48 5.04 5.84 -0.33
CA LEU A 48 5.10 7.26 -0.05
C LEU A 48 3.96 7.62 0.89
N CYS A 49 4.27 7.83 2.16
CA CYS A 49 3.33 8.28 3.17
C CYS A 49 3.16 9.80 3.06
N LEU A 50 1.94 10.26 2.80
CA LEU A 50 1.62 11.69 2.75
C LEU A 50 1.54 12.30 4.15
N HIS A 51 1.37 11.47 5.18
CA HIS A 51 1.46 11.85 6.58
C HIS A 51 2.94 11.91 7.01
N PRO A 52 3.36 12.95 7.75
CA PRO A 52 4.77 13.19 8.06
C PRO A 52 5.41 12.17 8.99
N ASN A 53 4.61 11.47 9.79
CA ASN A 53 5.10 10.47 10.75
C ASN A 53 4.03 9.42 11.10
N PRO A 54 4.41 8.26 11.67
CA PRO A 54 3.49 7.17 11.99
C PRO A 54 2.45 7.48 13.09
N ASN A 55 2.60 8.57 13.83
CA ASN A 55 1.70 8.95 14.92
C ASN A 55 0.49 9.77 14.45
N GLU A 56 0.49 10.20 13.18
CA GLU A 56 -0.62 10.95 12.62
C GLU A 56 -1.93 10.16 12.71
N PRO A 57 -3.05 10.79 13.10
CA PRO A 57 -4.34 10.11 13.23
C PRO A 57 -4.93 9.70 11.88
N LEU A 58 -4.62 10.41 10.81
CA LEU A 58 -4.97 10.04 9.44
C LEU A 58 -3.70 9.56 8.73
N GLN A 59 -3.79 8.36 8.18
CA GLN A 59 -2.69 7.76 7.43
C GLN A 59 -3.10 7.58 5.97
N VAL A 60 -2.35 8.21 5.07
CA VAL A 60 -2.55 8.12 3.63
C VAL A 60 -1.23 7.73 3.00
N THR A 61 -1.21 6.63 2.26
CA THR A 61 0.02 6.08 1.70
C THR A 61 -0.20 5.68 0.24
N TYR A 62 0.64 6.18 -0.65
CA TYR A 62 0.80 5.62 -1.97
C TYR A 62 1.67 4.37 -1.88
N LEU A 63 1.15 3.27 -2.37
CA LEU A 63 1.82 1.97 -2.42
C LEU A 63 2.08 1.61 -3.88
N ALA A 64 3.33 1.49 -4.26
CA ALA A 64 3.74 0.97 -5.55
C ALA A 64 4.29 -0.45 -5.40
N PHE A 65 3.95 -1.29 -6.35
CA PHE A 65 4.36 -2.69 -6.40
C PHE A 65 4.89 -3.02 -7.79
N SER A 66 5.87 -3.91 -7.86
CA SER A 66 6.43 -4.45 -9.11
C SER A 66 6.23 -5.96 -9.16
N SER A 67 5.67 -6.46 -10.26
CA SER A 67 5.48 -7.90 -10.48
C SER A 67 6.84 -8.66 -10.58
N PRO A 68 6.93 -9.91 -10.12
CA PRO A 68 5.91 -10.63 -9.38
C PRO A 68 5.85 -10.18 -7.91
N TYR A 69 4.64 -9.88 -7.43
CA TYR A 69 4.41 -9.53 -6.02
C TYR A 69 3.09 -10.13 -5.52
N SER A 70 3.13 -10.72 -4.37
CA SER A 70 1.97 -11.18 -3.62
C SER A 70 2.18 -10.90 -2.14
N ASP A 71 1.20 -10.26 -1.50
CA ASP A 71 1.21 -10.08 -0.06
C ASP A 71 1.14 -11.44 0.66
N ARG A 72 1.76 -11.51 1.84
CA ARG A 72 1.36 -12.48 2.84
C ARG A 72 -0.05 -12.15 3.33
N ILE A 73 -0.87 -13.17 3.58
CA ILE A 73 -2.21 -12.97 4.15
C ILE A 73 -2.06 -12.29 5.50
N HIS A 74 -2.73 -11.14 5.66
CA HIS A 74 -2.63 -10.32 6.85
C HIS A 74 -3.97 -9.65 7.18
N LYS A 75 -4.06 -9.08 8.37
CA LYS A 75 -5.18 -8.26 8.81
C LYS A 75 -4.71 -7.10 9.66
N HIS A 76 -5.55 -6.08 9.76
CA HIS A 76 -5.40 -4.97 10.69
C HIS A 76 -6.41 -5.10 11.83
N PRO A 77 -5.99 -5.57 13.04
CA PRO A 77 -6.94 -5.89 14.11
C PRO A 77 -7.74 -4.69 14.62
N HIS A 78 -7.13 -3.50 14.54
CA HIS A 78 -7.63 -2.31 15.22
C HIS A 78 -8.16 -1.23 14.29
N ARG A 79 -7.93 -1.35 12.98
CA ARG A 79 -8.33 -0.33 12.02
C ARG A 79 -8.93 -0.93 10.75
N PRO A 80 -9.94 -0.29 10.17
CA PRO A 80 -10.31 -0.53 8.78
C PRO A 80 -9.31 0.16 7.86
N GLU A 81 -9.34 -0.20 6.58
CA GLU A 81 -8.61 0.51 5.52
C GLU A 81 -9.48 0.70 4.30
N VAL A 82 -9.15 1.71 3.51
CA VAL A 82 -9.71 1.94 2.18
C VAL A 82 -8.58 1.89 1.18
N LEU A 83 -8.74 1.08 0.13
CA LEU A 83 -7.79 0.93 -0.97
C LEU A 83 -8.40 1.56 -2.22
N VAL A 84 -7.66 2.45 -2.87
CA VAL A 84 -8.04 3.09 -4.13
C VAL A 84 -6.97 2.77 -5.17
N PRO A 85 -7.21 1.88 -6.12
CA PRO A 85 -6.27 1.62 -7.20
C PRO A 85 -6.18 2.85 -8.10
N ILE A 86 -4.97 3.23 -8.53
CA ILE A 86 -4.73 4.38 -9.39
C ILE A 86 -3.93 4.05 -10.65
N PHE A 87 -3.23 2.92 -10.66
CA PHE A 87 -2.45 2.47 -11.81
C PHE A 87 -2.31 0.96 -11.84
N GLY A 88 -2.44 0.34 -13.02
CA GLY A 88 -2.29 -1.11 -13.18
C GLY A 88 -3.42 -1.93 -12.60
N GLN A 89 -3.20 -3.23 -12.46
CA GLN A 89 -4.19 -4.20 -11.97
C GLN A 89 -3.60 -5.12 -10.92
N ALA A 90 -4.40 -5.42 -9.92
CA ALA A 90 -4.12 -6.43 -8.90
C ALA A 90 -5.39 -7.22 -8.56
N LYS A 91 -5.21 -8.37 -7.93
CA LYS A 91 -6.28 -9.16 -7.34
C LYS A 91 -6.30 -8.93 -5.83
N HIS A 92 -7.40 -8.43 -5.30
CA HIS A 92 -7.66 -8.32 -3.87
C HIS A 92 -8.49 -9.52 -3.42
N THR A 93 -8.01 -10.26 -2.44
CA THR A 93 -8.68 -11.45 -1.90
C THR A 93 -8.85 -11.32 -0.40
N THR A 94 -10.03 -11.65 0.09
CA THR A 94 -10.30 -11.82 1.53
C THR A 94 -10.36 -13.31 1.86
N PHE A 95 -9.98 -13.65 3.10
CA PHE A 95 -9.84 -15.02 3.56
C PHE A 95 -10.55 -15.23 4.90
N ASP A 96 -10.89 -16.47 5.19
CA ASP A 96 -11.29 -16.90 6.53
C ASP A 96 -10.07 -17.24 7.43
N ASN A 97 -10.33 -17.70 8.65
CA ASN A 97 -9.27 -18.05 9.59
C ASN A 97 -8.47 -19.31 9.20
N ALA A 98 -8.97 -20.09 8.25
CA ALA A 98 -8.31 -21.28 7.71
C ALA A 98 -7.53 -20.99 6.40
N ALA A 99 -7.33 -19.70 6.05
CA ALA A 99 -6.72 -19.25 4.80
C ALA A 99 -7.50 -19.64 3.53
N VAL A 100 -8.79 -19.94 3.65
CA VAL A 100 -9.64 -20.20 2.50
C VAL A 100 -10.17 -18.89 1.95
N ALA A 101 -10.05 -18.69 0.64
CA ALA A 101 -10.54 -17.49 -0.01
C ALA A 101 -12.08 -17.40 0.08
N VAL A 102 -12.56 -16.27 0.61
CA VAL A 102 -13.99 -15.96 0.76
C VAL A 102 -14.48 -15.12 -0.41
N SER A 103 -13.70 -14.13 -0.82
CA SER A 103 -14.03 -13.24 -1.93
C SER A 103 -12.76 -12.82 -2.65
N SER A 104 -12.86 -12.68 -3.97
CA SER A 104 -11.73 -12.20 -4.78
C SER A 104 -12.24 -11.24 -5.85
N LYS A 105 -11.54 -10.12 -6.04
CA LYS A 105 -11.87 -9.08 -7.03
C LYS A 105 -10.61 -8.59 -7.73
N ILE A 106 -10.71 -8.37 -9.02
CA ILE A 106 -9.71 -7.59 -9.77
C ILE A 106 -9.97 -6.10 -9.49
N ILE A 107 -8.93 -5.42 -9.04
CA ILE A 107 -8.92 -3.97 -8.85
C ILE A 107 -8.05 -3.34 -9.95
N ASP A 108 -8.57 -2.29 -10.57
CA ASP A 108 -8.00 -1.69 -11.78
C ASP A 108 -7.93 -0.17 -11.64
N GLY A 109 -6.72 0.39 -11.75
CA GLY A 109 -6.48 1.84 -11.64
C GLY A 109 -7.14 2.69 -12.72
N ARG A 110 -7.71 2.08 -13.76
CA ARG A 110 -8.50 2.79 -14.80
C ARG A 110 -9.95 3.00 -14.39
N LEU A 111 -10.42 2.36 -13.35
CA LEU A 111 -11.80 2.40 -12.89
C LEU A 111 -11.92 3.23 -11.60
N PRO A 112 -12.97 4.06 -11.47
CA PRO A 112 -13.20 4.85 -10.26
C PRO A 112 -13.79 3.98 -9.14
N ILE A 113 -12.99 3.06 -8.61
CA ILE A 113 -13.40 2.12 -7.56
C ILE A 113 -12.59 2.34 -6.28
N ALA A 114 -13.21 2.01 -5.17
CA ALA A 114 -12.54 1.90 -3.88
C ALA A 114 -13.00 0.62 -3.18
N ILE A 115 -12.10 -0.01 -2.44
CA ILE A 115 -12.42 -1.17 -1.60
C ILE A 115 -12.22 -0.78 -0.16
N SER A 116 -13.24 -1.00 0.67
CA SER A 116 -13.08 -0.90 2.13
C SER A 116 -12.91 -2.30 2.72
N THR A 117 -11.87 -2.45 3.54
CA THR A 117 -11.62 -3.67 4.29
C THR A 117 -11.89 -3.39 5.76
N PRO A 118 -12.89 -4.07 6.38
CA PRO A 118 -13.15 -3.91 7.81
C PRO A 118 -11.96 -4.36 8.66
N LYS A 119 -11.85 -3.81 9.87
CA LYS A 119 -10.87 -4.29 10.85
C LYS A 119 -11.01 -5.80 11.09
N GLY A 120 -9.89 -6.48 11.24
CA GLY A 120 -9.83 -7.91 11.55
C GLY A 120 -10.09 -8.86 10.39
N VAL A 121 -10.36 -8.36 9.19
CA VAL A 121 -10.55 -9.21 7.99
C VAL A 121 -9.20 -9.58 7.39
N TRP A 122 -8.97 -10.87 7.21
CA TRP A 122 -7.79 -11.39 6.52
C TRP A 122 -7.86 -11.06 5.03
N HIS A 123 -6.80 -10.49 4.48
CA HIS A 123 -6.74 -10.13 3.06
C HIS A 123 -5.32 -10.14 2.52
N ALA A 124 -5.21 -10.13 1.20
CA ALA A 124 -3.96 -10.02 0.47
C ALA A 124 -4.18 -9.46 -0.93
N ILE A 125 -3.13 -8.88 -1.49
CA ILE A 125 -3.07 -8.39 -2.87
C ILE A 125 -2.06 -9.23 -3.64
N GLU A 126 -2.42 -9.59 -4.87
CA GLU A 126 -1.55 -10.20 -5.87
C GLU A 126 -1.51 -9.31 -7.10
N VAL A 127 -0.33 -8.86 -7.49
CA VAL A 127 -0.14 -7.94 -8.64
C VAL A 127 -0.23 -8.70 -9.95
N ILE A 128 -1.01 -8.18 -10.89
CA ILE A 128 -1.27 -8.80 -12.21
C ILE A 128 -0.44 -8.12 -13.30
N THR A 129 -0.46 -6.79 -13.35
CA THR A 129 0.31 -6.01 -14.35
C THR A 129 1.78 -5.86 -13.93
N PRO A 130 2.70 -5.46 -14.83
CA PRO A 130 4.11 -5.25 -14.47
C PRO A 130 4.33 -4.33 -13.29
N SER A 131 3.47 -3.32 -13.13
CA SER A 131 3.43 -2.43 -11.97
C SER A 131 1.98 -2.18 -11.55
N PHE A 132 1.78 -1.97 -10.26
CA PHE A 132 0.49 -1.62 -9.68
C PHE A 132 0.67 -0.54 -8.63
N VAL A 133 -0.19 0.47 -8.62
CA VAL A 133 -0.18 1.52 -7.58
C VAL A 133 -1.57 1.72 -7.03
N MET A 134 -1.65 1.85 -5.72
CA MET A 134 -2.88 2.19 -5.00
C MET A 134 -2.61 3.21 -3.90
N ILE A 135 -3.67 3.88 -3.48
CA ILE A 135 -3.70 4.66 -2.25
C ILE A 135 -4.33 3.80 -1.15
N GLU A 136 -3.63 3.66 -0.05
CA GLU A 136 -4.15 3.09 1.19
C GLU A 136 -4.47 4.20 2.17
N ILE A 137 -5.68 4.21 2.69
CA ILE A 137 -6.16 5.19 3.68
C ILE A 137 -6.60 4.43 4.92
N GLY A 138 -6.08 4.81 6.06
CA GLY A 138 -6.43 4.21 7.34
C GLY A 138 -6.26 5.19 8.49
N THR A 139 -6.70 4.77 9.68
CA THR A 139 -6.49 5.53 10.90
C THR A 139 -5.14 5.19 11.52
N GLY A 140 -4.49 6.20 12.09
CA GLY A 140 -3.30 6.04 12.92
C GLY A 140 -3.63 6.02 14.42
N PRO A 141 -2.60 5.89 15.25
CA PRO A 141 -1.20 5.72 14.88
C PRO A 141 -0.90 4.33 14.30
N PHE A 142 0.16 4.23 13.49
CA PHE A 142 0.66 2.93 13.02
C PHE A 142 1.63 2.37 14.07
N LEU A 143 1.21 1.30 14.74
CA LEU A 143 1.96 0.65 15.81
C LEU A 143 2.56 -0.68 15.32
N LYS A 144 3.45 -1.26 16.11
CA LYS A 144 4.12 -2.52 15.79
C LYS A 144 3.16 -3.69 15.54
N ASP A 145 2.02 -3.69 16.21
CA ASP A 145 0.93 -4.69 16.11
C ASP A 145 -0.22 -4.27 15.19
N SER A 146 -0.07 -3.18 14.44
CA SER A 146 -1.08 -2.70 13.48
C SER A 146 -1.34 -3.68 12.34
N THR A 147 -0.41 -4.59 12.08
CA THR A 147 -0.53 -5.64 11.07
C THR A 147 -0.17 -6.99 11.70
N VAL A 148 -1.07 -7.96 11.53
CA VAL A 148 -0.86 -9.35 11.96
C VAL A 148 -0.89 -10.23 10.73
N PHE A 149 0.09 -11.12 10.59
CA PHE A 149 0.18 -12.08 9.49
C PHE A 149 -0.42 -13.42 9.88
N LEU A 150 -1.10 -14.06 8.94
CA LEU A 150 -1.60 -15.42 9.12
C LEU A 150 -0.39 -16.36 9.17
N GLN A 151 -0.34 -17.21 10.20
CA GLN A 151 0.73 -18.21 10.31
C GLN A 151 0.53 -19.29 9.25
N ASN A 152 1.61 -19.65 8.56
CA ASN A 152 1.65 -20.67 7.50
C ASN A 152 0.95 -20.29 6.18
N SER A 153 0.84 -19.00 5.85
CA SER A 153 0.41 -18.54 4.53
C SER A 153 1.58 -18.14 3.65
#